data_3423449e2f6e01d6bd10dc26b4887ccc
#
_entry.id   3423449e2f6e01d6bd10dc26b4887ccc
#
_cell.length_a   1.000
_cell.length_b   1.000
_cell.length_c   1.000
_cell.angle_alpha   90.00
_cell.angle_beta   90.00
_cell.angle_gamma   90.00
#
_symmetry.space_group_name_H-M   'P 1'
#
loop_
_entity.id
_entity.type
_entity.pdbx_description
1 polymer ?
#
loop_
_entity_poly.entity_id
_entity_poly.type
_entity_poly.pdbx_seq_one_letter_code
_entity_poly.pdbx_strand_id
1 'polypeptide(L)'
;MTTQGGIGLRVENLGKTYLAPGSRPVFTNLNFEVGRQGRLGILGRNGQGKSTLIKILGGILPPTTGEVRWGMNCSWPIGFNGGFQGSLTGADNIRFITRIYGKRYDAVFDRVEGFAELGKALNRPVKHYSSGMRARLAFGLSLAIEFDCYLIDELVAVGDARFQERCNEELFERRGDRAFLMASHDTSMIEKFCDRALVIESGKARMFDDVREAIDIYSWLRAA
;
A
#
# COMPACT_ATOMS: atom_id res chain seq x y z
N MET A 1 23.37 11.57 -10.08
CA MET A 1 22.63 11.46 -11.35
C MET A 1 21.16 11.69 -11.03
N THR A 2 20.65 12.89 -11.31
CA THR A 2 19.25 13.28 -11.08
C THR A 2 18.37 12.52 -12.06
N THR A 3 17.53 11.63 -11.54
CA THR A 3 16.54 10.88 -12.30
C THR A 3 15.58 11.85 -13.00
N GLN A 4 15.57 11.82 -14.34
CA GLN A 4 14.63 12.52 -15.23
C GLN A 4 13.22 11.87 -15.14
N GLY A 5 12.64 11.76 -13.96
CA GLY A 5 11.26 11.34 -13.77
C GLY A 5 10.53 12.44 -13.02
N GLY A 6 9.50 13.05 -13.64
CA GLY A 6 8.68 14.07 -12.98
C GLY A 6 8.16 13.58 -11.61
N ILE A 7 7.77 14.50 -10.74
CA ILE A 7 7.21 14.21 -9.42
C ILE A 7 5.93 13.39 -9.59
N GLY A 8 5.90 12.21 -8.97
CA GLY A 8 4.74 11.32 -8.95
C GLY A 8 3.84 11.54 -7.74
N LEU A 9 4.44 11.84 -6.59
CA LEU A 9 3.75 12.16 -5.34
C LEU A 9 4.48 13.32 -4.66
N ARG A 10 3.71 14.30 -4.17
CA ARG A 10 4.19 15.37 -3.29
C ARG A 10 3.31 15.43 -2.05
N VAL A 11 3.95 15.46 -0.90
CA VAL A 11 3.33 15.59 0.42
C VAL A 11 3.84 16.87 1.07
N GLU A 12 2.93 17.78 1.46
CA GLU A 12 3.26 19.08 2.00
C GLU A 12 2.56 19.33 3.33
N ASN A 13 3.34 19.61 4.38
CA ASN A 13 2.88 19.97 5.73
C ASN A 13 1.85 18.99 6.30
N LEU A 14 1.93 17.71 5.92
CA LEU A 14 0.96 16.70 6.27
C LEU A 14 0.96 16.42 7.77
N GLY A 15 -0.21 16.51 8.39
CA GLY A 15 -0.43 16.17 9.78
C GLY A 15 -1.70 15.37 10.00
N LYS A 16 -1.69 14.51 11.02
CA LYS A 16 -2.84 13.73 11.44
C LYS A 16 -3.00 13.69 12.95
N THR A 17 -4.19 14.09 13.40
CA THR A 17 -4.66 13.93 14.78
C THR A 17 -6.02 13.27 14.74
N TYR A 18 -6.26 12.25 15.55
CA TYR A 18 -7.58 11.66 15.69
C TYR A 18 -8.43 12.48 16.69
N LEU A 19 -9.73 12.61 16.36
CA LEU A 19 -10.66 13.36 17.20
C LEU A 19 -11.09 12.51 18.42
N ALA A 20 -10.26 12.52 19.47
CA ALA A 20 -10.62 11.98 20.77
C ALA A 20 -10.06 12.89 21.88
N PRO A 21 -10.74 13.03 23.04
CA PRO A 21 -10.23 13.85 24.13
C PRO A 21 -8.81 13.44 24.54
N GLY A 22 -7.88 14.39 24.55
CA GLY A 22 -6.48 14.14 24.89
C GLY A 22 -5.62 13.48 23.82
N SER A 23 -6.13 13.36 22.57
CA SER A 23 -5.37 12.76 21.47
C SER A 23 -4.13 13.57 21.15
N ARG A 24 -2.99 12.88 21.08
CA ARG A 24 -1.76 13.43 20.53
C ARG A 24 -1.75 13.30 19.01
N PRO A 25 -1.07 14.21 18.29
CA PRO A 25 -0.85 14.03 16.87
C PRO A 25 -0.15 12.70 16.59
N VAL A 26 -0.62 11.98 15.57
CA VAL A 26 0.06 10.78 15.06
C VAL A 26 1.37 11.18 14.40
N PHE A 27 1.33 12.25 13.59
CA PHE A 27 2.48 12.95 13.05
C PHE A 27 2.09 14.38 12.65
N THR A 28 3.12 15.24 12.53
CA THR A 28 2.95 16.64 12.13
C THR A 28 4.01 17.03 11.12
N ASN A 29 3.63 17.93 10.21
CA ASN A 29 4.54 18.59 9.28
C ASN A 29 5.41 17.62 8.46
N LEU A 30 4.82 16.53 7.95
CA LEU A 30 5.53 15.64 7.05
C LEU A 30 5.65 16.29 5.66
N ASN A 31 6.86 16.30 5.14
CA ASN A 31 7.17 16.84 3.82
C ASN A 31 8.09 15.86 3.09
N PHE A 32 7.65 15.35 1.93
CA PHE A 32 8.47 14.49 1.09
C PHE A 32 7.91 14.39 -0.33
N GLU A 33 8.77 13.94 -1.25
CA GLU A 33 8.41 13.69 -2.63
C GLU A 33 8.87 12.28 -3.07
N VAL A 34 8.09 11.68 -3.97
CA VAL A 34 8.40 10.40 -4.61
C VAL A 34 8.30 10.58 -6.12
N GLY A 35 9.32 10.17 -6.85
CA GLY A 35 9.32 10.18 -8.31
C GLY A 35 8.36 9.13 -8.89
N ARG A 36 8.08 9.22 -10.19
CA ARG A 36 7.15 8.31 -10.90
C ARG A 36 7.57 6.84 -10.89
N GLN A 37 8.83 6.54 -10.61
CA GLN A 37 9.38 5.19 -10.46
C GLN A 37 10.02 5.00 -9.08
N GLY A 38 9.79 5.94 -8.14
CA GLY A 38 10.41 5.92 -6.82
C GLY A 38 9.84 4.80 -5.94
N ARG A 39 10.72 4.16 -5.20
CA ARG A 39 10.40 3.07 -4.29
C ARG A 39 10.74 3.47 -2.87
N LEU A 40 9.71 3.82 -2.10
CA LEU A 40 9.86 4.38 -0.77
C LEU A 40 9.46 3.36 0.30
N GLY A 41 10.42 3.00 1.17
CA GLY A 41 10.16 2.30 2.42
C GLY A 41 9.66 3.24 3.51
N ILE A 42 8.69 2.80 4.31
CA ILE A 42 8.19 3.53 5.47
C ILE A 42 8.48 2.69 6.70
N LEU A 43 9.43 3.14 7.51
CA LEU A 43 9.89 2.51 8.74
C LEU A 43 9.37 3.25 9.97
N GLY A 44 9.19 2.55 11.05
CA GLY A 44 8.74 3.09 12.33
C GLY A 44 8.20 1.98 13.23
N ARG A 45 8.30 2.18 14.54
CA ARG A 45 7.76 1.22 15.52
C ARG A 45 6.24 1.06 15.37
N ASN A 46 5.67 0.04 16.00
CA ASN A 46 4.21 -0.14 16.01
C ASN A 46 3.54 1.08 16.66
N GLY A 47 2.44 1.53 16.05
CA GLY A 47 1.71 2.71 16.54
C GLY A 47 2.26 4.07 16.08
N GLN A 48 3.40 4.15 15.40
CA GLN A 48 3.99 5.41 14.94
C GLN A 48 3.28 6.05 13.72
N GLY A 49 2.22 5.41 13.17
CA GLY A 49 1.40 6.03 12.14
C GLY A 49 1.68 5.58 10.70
N LYS A 50 2.48 4.52 10.48
CA LYS A 50 2.75 4.00 9.12
C LYS A 50 1.47 3.70 8.34
N SER A 51 0.59 2.87 8.91
CA SER A 51 -0.70 2.52 8.28
C SER A 51 -1.63 3.72 8.14
N THR A 52 -1.56 4.68 9.07
CA THR A 52 -2.29 5.94 8.97
C THR A 52 -1.81 6.76 7.76
N LEU A 53 -0.50 6.86 7.57
CA LEU A 53 0.08 7.53 6.40
C LEU A 53 -0.35 6.84 5.11
N ILE A 54 -0.21 5.53 5.00
CA ILE A 54 -0.63 4.76 3.81
C ILE A 54 -2.13 4.99 3.51
N LYS A 55 -3.00 5.01 4.52
CA LYS A 55 -4.44 5.27 4.34
C LYS A 55 -4.72 6.70 3.86
N ILE A 56 -3.96 7.68 4.34
CA ILE A 56 -4.09 9.07 3.86
C ILE A 56 -3.64 9.17 2.41
N LEU A 57 -2.50 8.58 2.06
CA LEU A 57 -2.00 8.56 0.69
C LEU A 57 -2.97 7.87 -0.27
N GLY A 58 -3.63 6.80 0.17
CA GLY A 58 -4.67 6.10 -0.59
C GLY A 58 -6.05 6.77 -0.61
N GLY A 59 -6.19 7.97 -0.02
CA GLY A 59 -7.45 8.73 0.01
C GLY A 59 -8.55 8.12 0.90
N ILE A 60 -8.22 7.11 1.73
CA ILE A 60 -9.18 6.44 2.64
C ILE A 60 -9.43 7.27 3.88
N LEU A 61 -8.40 7.99 4.33
CA LEU A 61 -8.43 8.80 5.54
C LEU A 61 -8.03 10.24 5.19
N PRO A 62 -8.84 11.26 5.53
CA PRO A 62 -8.44 12.63 5.30
C PRO A 62 -7.32 13.04 6.28
N PRO A 63 -6.35 13.87 5.87
CA PRO A 63 -5.40 14.48 6.78
C PRO A 63 -6.10 15.50 7.69
N THR A 64 -5.44 15.90 8.79
CA THR A 64 -5.90 17.01 9.63
C THR A 64 -5.34 18.34 9.13
N THR A 65 -4.11 18.34 8.65
CA THR A 65 -3.43 19.50 8.04
C THR A 65 -2.62 19.06 6.85
N GLY A 66 -2.28 20.02 5.98
CA GLY A 66 -1.46 19.76 4.80
C GLY A 66 -2.21 19.04 3.69
N GLU A 67 -1.49 18.64 2.68
CA GLU A 67 -2.08 18.05 1.49
C GLU A 67 -1.19 16.97 0.84
N VAL A 68 -1.84 16.13 0.06
CA VAL A 68 -1.23 15.08 -0.77
C VAL A 68 -1.60 15.36 -2.22
N ARG A 69 -0.60 15.53 -3.07
CA ARG A 69 -0.80 15.75 -4.51
C ARG A 69 -0.20 14.60 -5.31
N TRP A 70 -1.05 13.93 -6.06
CA TRP A 70 -0.67 12.86 -6.96
C TRP A 70 -0.55 13.36 -8.41
N GLY A 71 0.60 13.11 -9.02
CA GLY A 71 0.84 13.31 -10.46
C GLY A 71 0.76 12.00 -11.27
N MET A 72 0.31 10.91 -10.64
CA MET A 72 0.14 9.57 -11.22
C MET A 72 -1.00 8.82 -10.54
N ASN A 73 -1.49 7.73 -11.18
CA ASN A 73 -2.54 6.90 -10.59
C ASN A 73 -1.99 6.05 -9.45
N CYS A 74 -2.63 6.14 -8.28
CA CYS A 74 -2.25 5.41 -7.08
C CYS A 74 -3.27 4.32 -6.76
N SER A 75 -2.80 3.17 -6.30
CA SER A 75 -3.68 2.11 -5.80
C SER A 75 -4.29 2.48 -4.45
N TRP A 76 -5.40 1.83 -4.09
CA TRP A 76 -5.71 1.67 -2.66
C TRP A 76 -4.63 0.82 -1.99
N PRO A 77 -4.49 0.83 -0.66
CA PRO A 77 -3.55 -0.04 0.04
C PRO A 77 -3.81 -1.51 -0.30
N ILE A 78 -2.78 -2.21 -0.80
CA ILE A 78 -2.89 -3.61 -1.21
C ILE A 78 -3.29 -4.46 0.00
N GLY A 79 -4.22 -5.40 -0.22
CA GLY A 79 -4.75 -6.23 0.85
C GLY A 79 -5.81 -5.55 1.73
N PHE A 80 -6.13 -4.29 1.45
CA PHE A 80 -7.20 -3.59 2.17
C PHE A 80 -8.57 -4.20 1.86
N ASN A 81 -9.15 -4.84 2.88
CA ASN A 81 -10.44 -5.53 2.76
C ASN A 81 -11.66 -4.62 2.84
N GLY A 82 -11.49 -3.32 3.08
CA GLY A 82 -12.56 -2.36 3.28
C GLY A 82 -13.32 -1.91 2.03
N GLY A 83 -12.86 -2.32 0.85
CA GLY A 83 -13.48 -1.96 -0.44
C GLY A 83 -14.53 -2.96 -0.94
N PHE A 84 -14.73 -4.10 -0.26
CA PHE A 84 -15.69 -5.10 -0.69
C PHE A 84 -17.03 -4.98 0.01
N GLN A 85 -18.10 -5.05 -0.79
CA GLN A 85 -19.45 -5.23 -0.26
C GLN A 85 -19.65 -6.71 0.06
N GLY A 86 -19.72 -7.04 1.35
CA GLY A 86 -19.76 -8.43 1.82
C GLY A 86 -21.00 -9.21 1.37
N SER A 87 -22.14 -8.56 1.11
CA SER A 87 -23.36 -9.16 0.60
C SER A 87 -23.29 -9.53 -0.88
N LEU A 88 -22.40 -8.90 -1.64
CA LEU A 88 -22.17 -9.21 -3.05
C LEU A 88 -21.21 -10.38 -3.21
N THR A 89 -21.31 -11.08 -4.35
CA THR A 89 -20.37 -12.13 -4.73
C THR A 89 -18.99 -11.54 -5.06
N GLY A 90 -17.95 -12.39 -5.10
CA GLY A 90 -16.63 -11.98 -5.58
C GLY A 90 -16.71 -11.41 -7.01
N ALA A 91 -17.45 -12.08 -7.89
CA ALA A 91 -17.67 -11.66 -9.27
C ALA A 91 -18.37 -10.28 -9.36
N ASP A 92 -19.36 -10.01 -8.51
CA ASP A 92 -20.05 -8.73 -8.48
C ASP A 92 -19.15 -7.60 -7.95
N ASN A 93 -18.32 -7.88 -6.95
CA ASN A 93 -17.32 -6.94 -6.47
C ASN A 93 -16.30 -6.61 -7.59
N ILE A 94 -15.82 -7.59 -8.35
CA ILE A 94 -14.96 -7.37 -9.52
C ILE A 94 -15.68 -6.48 -10.54
N ARG A 95 -16.95 -6.80 -10.86
CA ARG A 95 -17.76 -6.00 -11.81
C ARG A 95 -17.94 -4.57 -11.35
N PHE A 96 -18.17 -4.35 -10.06
CA PHE A 96 -18.29 -3.01 -9.47
C PHE A 96 -17.01 -2.19 -9.65
N ILE A 97 -15.86 -2.76 -9.28
CA ILE A 97 -14.56 -2.09 -9.40
C ILE A 97 -14.20 -1.83 -10.86
N THR A 98 -14.45 -2.78 -11.77
CA THR A 98 -14.17 -2.57 -13.21
C THR A 98 -14.95 -1.40 -13.79
N ARG A 99 -16.20 -1.18 -13.34
CA ARG A 99 -16.99 -0.01 -13.75
C ARG A 99 -16.41 1.30 -13.23
N ILE A 100 -15.97 1.34 -11.98
CA ILE A 100 -15.33 2.54 -11.38
C ILE A 100 -14.08 2.93 -12.18
N TYR A 101 -13.25 1.95 -12.55
CA TYR A 101 -11.97 2.19 -13.23
C TYR A 101 -12.07 2.14 -14.77
N GLY A 102 -13.28 2.01 -15.34
CA GLY A 102 -13.48 1.97 -16.78
C GLY A 102 -12.79 0.78 -17.48
N LYS A 103 -12.62 -0.34 -16.78
CA LYS A 103 -11.94 -1.54 -17.31
C LYS A 103 -12.95 -2.57 -17.83
N ARG A 104 -12.53 -3.39 -18.79
CA ARG A 104 -13.35 -4.50 -19.29
C ARG A 104 -13.45 -5.59 -18.22
N TYR A 105 -14.69 -5.96 -17.90
CA TYR A 105 -14.97 -6.96 -16.85
C TYR A 105 -14.26 -8.30 -17.12
N ASP A 106 -14.43 -8.87 -18.32
CA ASP A 106 -13.90 -10.19 -18.64
C ASP A 106 -12.38 -10.25 -18.46
N ALA A 107 -11.65 -9.24 -18.95
CA ALA A 107 -10.20 -9.19 -18.84
C ALA A 107 -9.72 -9.06 -17.38
N VAL A 108 -10.45 -8.31 -16.54
CA VAL A 108 -10.10 -8.18 -15.10
C VAL A 108 -10.51 -9.45 -14.36
N PHE A 109 -11.67 -10.02 -14.67
CA PHE A 109 -12.15 -11.26 -14.05
C PHE A 109 -11.16 -12.41 -14.26
N ASP A 110 -10.71 -12.63 -15.51
CA ASP A 110 -9.77 -13.69 -15.85
C ASP A 110 -8.43 -13.54 -15.10
N ARG A 111 -7.92 -12.29 -15.01
CA ARG A 111 -6.71 -12.00 -14.25
C ARG A 111 -6.88 -12.25 -12.75
N VAL A 112 -8.01 -11.83 -12.19
CA VAL A 112 -8.32 -12.06 -10.76
C VAL A 112 -8.49 -13.54 -10.48
N GLU A 113 -9.22 -14.28 -11.30
CA GLU A 113 -9.41 -15.71 -11.13
C GLU A 113 -8.09 -16.47 -11.22
N GLY A 114 -7.30 -16.18 -12.25
CA GLY A 114 -5.99 -16.81 -12.44
C GLY A 114 -5.00 -16.53 -11.32
N PHE A 115 -5.10 -15.36 -10.67
CA PHE A 115 -4.23 -15.00 -9.54
C PHE A 115 -4.76 -15.51 -8.20
N ALA A 116 -6.04 -15.26 -7.90
CA ALA A 116 -6.62 -15.54 -6.58
C ALA A 116 -6.96 -17.02 -6.38
N GLU A 117 -7.13 -17.78 -7.46
CA GLU A 117 -7.45 -19.22 -7.47
C GLU A 117 -8.68 -19.57 -6.59
N LEU A 118 -9.73 -18.74 -6.70
CA LEU A 118 -10.94 -18.89 -5.91
C LEU A 118 -12.02 -19.76 -6.60
N GLY A 119 -11.92 -19.93 -7.92
CA GLY A 119 -12.81 -20.79 -8.69
C GLY A 119 -14.30 -20.51 -8.42
N LYS A 120 -15.08 -21.55 -8.13
CA LYS A 120 -16.51 -21.44 -7.85
C LYS A 120 -16.86 -20.52 -6.66
N ALA A 121 -15.91 -20.24 -5.79
CA ALA A 121 -16.14 -19.32 -4.66
C ALA A 121 -16.39 -17.87 -5.12
N LEU A 122 -15.90 -17.47 -6.29
CA LEU A 122 -16.19 -16.15 -6.86
C LEU A 122 -17.70 -15.89 -7.05
N ASN A 123 -18.52 -16.93 -7.17
CA ASN A 123 -19.98 -16.83 -7.27
C ASN A 123 -20.70 -16.84 -5.90
N ARG A 124 -19.97 -16.81 -4.79
CA ARG A 124 -20.53 -16.78 -3.43
C ARG A 124 -20.34 -15.39 -2.81
N PRO A 125 -21.24 -14.95 -1.91
CA PRO A 125 -21.08 -13.69 -1.18
C PRO A 125 -19.77 -13.64 -0.39
N VAL A 126 -19.07 -12.49 -0.47
CA VAL A 126 -17.75 -12.29 0.16
C VAL A 126 -17.80 -12.41 1.68
N LYS A 127 -18.96 -12.14 2.31
CA LYS A 127 -19.16 -12.36 3.76
C LYS A 127 -18.91 -13.80 4.22
N HIS A 128 -19.02 -14.78 3.31
CA HIS A 128 -18.77 -16.18 3.57
C HIS A 128 -17.34 -16.64 3.25
N TYR A 129 -16.47 -15.71 2.82
CA TYR A 129 -15.07 -16.02 2.55
C TYR A 129 -14.28 -16.11 3.85
N SER A 130 -13.30 -17.02 3.89
CA SER A 130 -12.26 -16.97 4.92
C SER A 130 -11.43 -15.69 4.79
N SER A 131 -10.64 -15.36 5.82
CA SER A 131 -9.70 -14.22 5.74
C SER A 131 -8.73 -14.37 4.57
N GLY A 132 -8.19 -15.57 4.35
CA GLY A 132 -7.31 -15.88 3.23
C GLY A 132 -7.99 -15.69 1.87
N MET A 133 -9.23 -16.16 1.69
CA MET A 133 -9.98 -15.94 0.44
C MET A 133 -10.25 -14.47 0.15
N ARG A 134 -10.62 -13.69 1.18
CA ARG A 134 -10.81 -12.23 1.03
C ARG A 134 -9.54 -11.55 0.60
N ALA A 135 -8.43 -11.91 1.20
CA ALA A 135 -7.16 -11.32 0.86
C ALA A 135 -6.66 -11.73 -0.53
N ARG A 136 -6.87 -12.99 -0.95
CA ARG A 136 -6.58 -13.44 -2.33
C ARG A 136 -7.39 -12.63 -3.35
N LEU A 137 -8.69 -12.41 -3.09
CA LEU A 137 -9.54 -11.56 -3.94
C LEU A 137 -9.04 -10.11 -3.97
N ALA A 138 -8.74 -9.52 -2.79
CA ALA A 138 -8.27 -8.13 -2.69
C ALA A 138 -6.96 -7.93 -3.43
N PHE A 139 -6.02 -8.85 -3.25
CA PHE A 139 -4.72 -8.79 -3.90
C PHE A 139 -4.86 -8.95 -5.43
N GLY A 140 -5.56 -9.99 -5.88
CA GLY A 140 -5.79 -10.24 -7.31
C GLY A 140 -6.46 -9.05 -7.99
N LEU A 141 -7.45 -8.41 -7.35
CA LEU A 141 -8.13 -7.25 -7.90
C LEU A 141 -7.20 -6.02 -7.97
N SER A 142 -6.39 -5.78 -6.92
CA SER A 142 -5.42 -4.68 -6.89
C SER A 142 -4.38 -4.80 -8.01
N LEU A 143 -3.96 -6.02 -8.33
CA LEU A 143 -3.01 -6.28 -9.41
C LEU A 143 -3.66 -6.20 -10.80
N ALA A 144 -4.93 -6.62 -10.92
CA ALA A 144 -5.64 -6.67 -12.20
C ALA A 144 -6.03 -5.27 -12.75
N ILE A 145 -6.16 -4.25 -11.87
CA ILE A 145 -6.52 -2.88 -12.26
C ILE A 145 -5.35 -2.12 -12.88
N GLU A 146 -4.12 -2.42 -12.50
CA GLU A 146 -2.89 -1.74 -12.95
C GLU A 146 -2.84 -0.25 -12.58
N PHE A 147 -1.90 0.07 -11.68
CA PHE A 147 -1.63 1.42 -11.20
C PHE A 147 -0.19 1.84 -11.53
N ASP A 148 0.07 3.14 -11.54
CA ASP A 148 1.41 3.69 -11.68
C ASP A 148 2.20 3.57 -10.37
N CYS A 149 1.48 3.62 -9.22
CA CYS A 149 2.05 3.50 -7.88
C CYS A 149 1.21 2.54 -7.02
N TYR A 150 1.89 1.66 -6.28
CA TYR A 150 1.25 0.73 -5.35
C TYR A 150 1.52 1.12 -3.90
N LEU A 151 0.46 1.17 -3.10
CA LEU A 151 0.53 1.37 -1.66
C LEU A 151 0.48 0.03 -0.94
N ILE A 152 1.50 -0.27 -0.14
CA ILE A 152 1.67 -1.57 0.53
C ILE A 152 1.72 -1.29 2.04
N ASP A 153 0.69 -1.72 2.76
CA ASP A 153 0.63 -1.59 4.22
C ASP A 153 0.82 -2.97 4.84
N GLU A 154 2.04 -3.25 5.23
CA GLU A 154 2.51 -4.57 5.64
C GLU A 154 2.03 -5.64 4.65
N LEU A 155 2.92 -6.21 3.85
CA LEU A 155 2.60 -7.39 3.07
C LEU A 155 2.10 -8.43 4.07
N VAL A 156 0.77 -8.40 4.29
CA VAL A 156 0.12 -9.36 5.15
C VAL A 156 0.54 -10.71 4.61
N ALA A 157 1.15 -11.52 5.46
CA ALA A 157 1.46 -12.91 5.17
C ALA A 157 0.14 -13.67 4.97
N VAL A 158 -0.55 -13.35 3.84
CA VAL A 158 -1.86 -13.85 3.52
C VAL A 158 -1.72 -15.01 2.57
N GLY A 159 -2.31 -16.12 2.95
CA GLY A 159 -2.22 -17.35 2.19
C GLY A 159 -1.04 -18.22 2.63
N ASP A 160 -0.79 -19.25 1.83
CA ASP A 160 0.37 -20.12 1.99
C ASP A 160 1.65 -19.49 1.36
N ALA A 161 2.79 -20.10 1.61
CA ALA A 161 4.09 -19.62 1.13
C ALA A 161 4.11 -19.44 -0.40
N ARG A 162 3.46 -20.32 -1.16
CA ARG A 162 3.36 -20.24 -2.61
C ARG A 162 2.60 -19.00 -3.08
N PHE A 163 1.52 -18.65 -2.39
CA PHE A 163 0.75 -17.45 -2.71
C PHE A 163 1.55 -16.18 -2.37
N GLN A 164 2.28 -16.18 -1.25
CA GLN A 164 3.17 -15.08 -0.88
C GLN A 164 4.28 -14.85 -1.91
N GLU A 165 4.91 -15.92 -2.38
CA GLU A 165 5.92 -15.85 -3.43
C GLU A 165 5.36 -15.24 -4.73
N ARG A 166 4.16 -15.66 -5.15
CA ARG A 166 3.45 -15.07 -6.30
C ARG A 166 3.14 -13.59 -6.11
N CYS A 167 2.73 -13.19 -4.90
CA CYS A 167 2.51 -11.78 -4.59
C CYS A 167 3.79 -10.95 -4.76
N ASN A 168 4.91 -11.46 -4.26
CA ASN A 168 6.21 -10.81 -4.37
C ASN A 168 6.66 -10.70 -5.83
N GLU A 169 6.59 -11.79 -6.59
CA GLU A 169 6.90 -11.81 -8.01
C GLU A 169 6.06 -10.78 -8.79
N GLU A 170 4.74 -10.78 -8.58
CA GLU A 170 3.83 -9.88 -9.28
C GLU A 170 4.05 -8.41 -8.93
N LEU A 171 4.34 -8.08 -7.67
CA LEU A 171 4.54 -6.70 -7.23
C LEU A 171 5.92 -6.16 -7.58
N PHE A 172 6.97 -6.93 -7.29
CA PHE A 172 8.32 -6.38 -7.29
C PHE A 172 9.13 -6.75 -8.53
N GLU A 173 8.84 -7.91 -9.16
CA GLU A 173 9.56 -8.34 -10.35
C GLU A 173 8.83 -7.92 -11.62
N ARG A 174 7.54 -8.31 -11.77
CA ARG A 174 6.78 -8.00 -12.99
C ARG A 174 6.39 -6.52 -13.12
N ARG A 175 6.30 -5.79 -11.99
CA ARG A 175 6.03 -4.35 -11.94
C ARG A 175 7.25 -3.56 -11.49
N GLY A 176 8.43 -4.04 -11.84
CA GLY A 176 9.69 -3.43 -11.48
C GLY A 176 9.90 -2.00 -11.99
N ASP A 177 9.11 -1.56 -12.96
CA ASP A 177 9.06 -0.20 -13.52
C ASP A 177 8.08 0.73 -12.80
N ARG A 178 7.29 0.23 -11.84
CA ARG A 178 6.27 1.00 -11.11
C ARG A 178 6.81 1.57 -9.81
N ALA A 179 6.22 2.69 -9.40
CA ALA A 179 6.47 3.23 -8.07
C ALA A 179 5.75 2.39 -7.00
N PHE A 180 6.31 2.37 -5.78
CA PHE A 180 5.57 1.90 -4.62
C PHE A 180 6.01 2.58 -3.32
N LEU A 181 5.08 2.63 -2.37
CA LEU A 181 5.33 3.03 -1.01
C LEU A 181 4.99 1.84 -0.11
N MET A 182 5.97 1.32 0.60
CA MET A 182 5.83 0.11 1.41
C MET A 182 6.10 0.40 2.88
N ALA A 183 5.06 0.28 3.71
CA ALA A 183 5.21 0.19 5.14
C ALA A 183 5.47 -1.27 5.54
N SER A 184 6.60 -1.52 6.19
CA SER A 184 6.95 -2.86 6.68
C SER A 184 7.78 -2.78 7.95
N HIS A 185 7.66 -3.80 8.79
CA HIS A 185 8.56 -4.07 9.91
C HIS A 185 9.72 -4.99 9.51
N ASP A 186 9.62 -5.62 8.33
CA ASP A 186 10.68 -6.45 7.75
C ASP A 186 11.67 -5.56 6.99
N THR A 187 12.80 -5.28 7.64
CA THR A 187 13.86 -4.45 7.06
C THR A 187 14.53 -5.08 5.85
N SER A 188 14.51 -6.41 5.73
CA SER A 188 15.11 -7.10 4.58
C SER A 188 14.30 -6.83 3.29
N MET A 189 12.98 -6.75 3.40
CA MET A 189 12.12 -6.38 2.29
C MET A 189 12.34 -4.91 1.87
N ILE A 190 12.50 -4.02 2.86
CA ILE A 190 12.79 -2.61 2.59
C ILE A 190 14.16 -2.46 1.90
N GLU A 191 15.20 -3.12 2.41
CA GLU A 191 16.53 -3.07 1.82
C GLU A 191 16.57 -3.63 0.38
N LYS A 192 15.81 -4.71 0.14
CA LYS A 192 15.78 -5.38 -1.17
C LYS A 192 15.04 -4.58 -2.24
N PHE A 193 13.94 -3.90 -1.88
CA PHE A 193 13.00 -3.37 -2.86
C PHE A 193 12.84 -1.86 -2.86
N CYS A 194 13.36 -1.12 -1.87
CA CYS A 194 13.23 0.32 -1.79
C CYS A 194 14.55 1.03 -2.11
N ASP A 195 14.43 2.21 -2.74
CA ASP A 195 15.58 3.06 -3.07
C ASP A 195 15.85 4.08 -1.95
N ARG A 196 14.79 4.49 -1.24
CA ARG A 196 14.79 5.51 -0.18
C ARG A 196 13.91 5.04 0.97
N ALA A 197 14.10 5.61 2.14
CA ALA A 197 13.24 5.30 3.28
C ALA A 197 12.83 6.54 4.08
N LEU A 198 11.58 6.51 4.58
CA LEU A 198 11.01 7.47 5.51
C LEU A 198 10.93 6.81 6.89
N VAL A 199 11.66 7.32 7.87
CA VAL A 199 11.58 6.83 9.26
C VAL A 199 10.63 7.73 10.03
N ILE A 200 9.57 7.15 10.61
CA ILE A 200 8.59 7.85 11.44
C ILE A 200 8.81 7.46 12.91
N GLU A 201 9.07 8.45 13.74
CA GLU A 201 9.24 8.27 15.18
C GLU A 201 8.70 9.49 15.94
N SER A 202 7.93 9.24 17.01
CA SER A 202 7.40 10.27 17.92
C SER A 202 6.73 11.45 17.22
N GLY A 203 5.93 11.15 16.17
CA GLY A 203 5.15 12.14 15.41
C GLY A 203 5.95 12.98 14.42
N LYS A 204 7.23 12.67 14.22
CA LYS A 204 8.10 13.29 13.22
C LYS A 204 8.53 12.25 12.19
N ALA A 205 8.90 12.70 10.99
CA ALA A 205 9.48 11.82 10.00
C ALA A 205 10.73 12.44 9.38
N ARG A 206 11.68 11.58 9.03
CA ARG A 206 12.89 11.95 8.31
C ARG A 206 13.06 11.06 7.08
N MET A 207 13.34 11.69 5.95
CA MET A 207 13.67 11.01 4.71
C MET A 207 15.17 10.68 4.68
N PHE A 208 15.49 9.49 4.18
CA PHE A 208 16.84 9.00 3.95
C PHE A 208 16.96 8.57 2.48
N ASP A 209 18.01 9.06 1.83
CA ASP A 209 18.35 8.67 0.45
C ASP A 209 19.14 7.35 0.43
N ASP A 210 19.73 6.94 1.56
CA ASP A 210 20.33 5.63 1.77
C ASP A 210 19.42 4.79 2.68
N VAL A 211 18.92 3.69 2.11
CA VAL A 211 18.03 2.74 2.81
C VAL A 211 18.74 2.06 3.98
N ARG A 212 20.04 1.78 3.88
CA ARG A 212 20.80 1.12 4.95
C ARG A 212 20.96 2.03 6.14
N GLU A 213 21.30 3.31 5.91
CA GLU A 213 21.34 4.31 6.99
C GLU A 213 20.00 4.38 7.73
N ALA A 214 18.89 4.39 6.98
CA ALA A 214 17.56 4.39 7.58
C ALA A 214 17.27 3.15 8.43
N ILE A 215 17.70 1.97 7.96
CA ILE A 215 17.53 0.69 8.68
C ILE A 215 18.35 0.67 9.96
N ASP A 216 19.59 1.16 9.93
CA ASP A 216 20.45 1.24 11.10
C ASP A 216 19.84 2.14 12.19
N ILE A 217 19.37 3.32 11.81
CA ILE A 217 18.69 4.25 12.71
C ILE A 217 17.39 3.63 13.26
N TYR A 218 16.59 3.01 12.40
CA TYR A 218 15.37 2.33 12.83
C TYR A 218 15.66 1.18 13.81
N SER A 219 16.70 0.41 13.55
CA SER A 219 17.11 -0.71 14.42
C SER A 219 17.57 -0.21 15.79
N TRP A 220 18.33 0.89 15.84
CA TRP A 220 18.69 1.55 17.06
C TRP A 220 17.47 2.06 17.84
N LEU A 221 16.51 2.72 17.17
CA LEU A 221 15.25 3.20 17.79
C LEU A 221 14.39 2.05 18.34
N ARG A 222 14.50 0.84 17.79
CA ARG A 222 13.79 -0.35 18.30
C ARG A 222 14.44 -0.93 19.57
N ALA A 223 15.75 -0.77 19.71
CA ALA A 223 16.52 -1.30 20.83
C ALA A 223 16.49 -0.36 22.05
N ALA A 224 16.21 0.94 21.85
CA ALA A 224 16.07 1.95 22.88
C ALA A 224 14.66 1.97 23.50
#